data_ab5a233541c6d68b6dcd8dfbee0ade2a
#
_entry.id   ab5a233541c6d68b6dcd8dfbee0ade2a
#
_cell.length_a   1.000
_cell.length_b   1.000
_cell.length_c   1.000
_cell.angle_alpha   90.00
_cell.angle_beta   90.00
_cell.angle_gamma   90.00
#
_symmetry.space_group_name_H-M   'P 1'
#
loop_
_entity.id
_entity.type
_entity.pdbx_description
1 polymer ?
#
loop_
_entity_poly.entity_id
_entity_poly.type
_entity_poly.pdbx_seq_one_letter_code
_entity_poly.pdbx_strand_id
1 'polypeptide(L)'
;MKRQVLTQQQYKRANRVMFFILTICYLFFVGIEISNVVKHGQSTMAYVRCGLYVAAILLTGVIVKLLAEKKAGTIAMAVLYIVVYAVLVFGNGAGTLVMAFPAIIGFMIFLNEPLIVIGSVISFLISIVKCILLNRAGDSLSLGFASVVILGSFVTIWCSRMAVRLLIDFSQENQAEIQKAAE
;
A
#
# COMPACT_ATOMS: atom_id res chain seq x y z
N MET A 1 7.43 -26.66 -2.86
CA MET A 1 6.98 -25.52 -3.67
C MET A 1 8.17 -24.62 -3.98
N LYS A 2 8.66 -24.59 -5.24
CA LYS A 2 9.69 -23.64 -5.65
C LYS A 2 9.02 -22.24 -5.69
N ARG A 3 9.48 -21.32 -4.83
CA ARG A 3 9.02 -19.92 -4.88
C ARG A 3 9.38 -19.36 -6.26
N GLN A 4 8.39 -18.99 -7.04
CA GLN A 4 8.62 -18.27 -8.30
C GLN A 4 9.28 -16.93 -7.94
N VAL A 5 10.53 -16.78 -8.32
CA VAL A 5 11.28 -15.53 -8.14
C VAL A 5 11.15 -14.77 -9.45
N LEU A 6 10.59 -13.58 -9.39
CA LEU A 6 10.52 -12.68 -10.54
C LEU A 6 11.93 -12.45 -11.12
N THR A 7 12.04 -12.37 -12.44
CA THR A 7 13.30 -12.01 -13.11
C THR A 7 13.61 -10.52 -12.86
N GLN A 8 14.86 -10.12 -13.06
CA GLN A 8 15.27 -8.70 -12.92
C GLN A 8 14.43 -7.76 -13.79
N GLN A 9 14.11 -8.16 -15.03
CA GLN A 9 13.24 -7.35 -15.91
C GLN A 9 11.81 -7.26 -15.38
N GLN A 10 11.26 -8.33 -14.80
CA GLN A 10 9.94 -8.33 -14.20
C GLN A 10 9.91 -7.42 -12.96
N TYR A 11 10.94 -7.48 -12.09
CA TYR A 11 11.07 -6.53 -10.98
C TYR A 11 11.13 -5.09 -11.47
N LYS A 12 11.91 -4.80 -12.52
CA LYS A 12 12.04 -3.46 -13.09
C LYS A 12 10.69 -2.90 -13.57
N ARG A 13 9.89 -3.72 -14.26
CA ARG A 13 8.55 -3.33 -14.72
C ARG A 13 7.60 -3.13 -13.54
N ALA A 14 7.55 -4.09 -12.61
CA ALA A 14 6.69 -4.04 -11.44
C ALA A 14 7.02 -2.84 -10.53
N ASN A 15 8.30 -2.58 -10.25
CA ASN A 15 8.73 -1.45 -9.44
C ASN A 15 8.38 -0.10 -10.08
N ARG A 16 8.44 0.03 -11.42
CA ARG A 16 7.98 1.24 -12.13
C ARG A 16 6.47 1.44 -12.00
N VAL A 17 5.67 0.39 -12.22
CA VAL A 17 4.21 0.48 -12.06
C VAL A 17 3.86 0.87 -10.63
N MET A 18 4.52 0.25 -9.66
CA MET A 18 4.31 0.57 -8.24
C MET A 18 4.69 2.03 -7.92
N PHE A 19 5.76 2.55 -8.51
CA PHE A 19 6.10 3.97 -8.39
C PHE A 19 4.95 4.89 -8.80
N PHE A 20 4.31 4.63 -9.94
CA PHE A 20 3.16 5.42 -10.39
C PHE A 20 1.98 5.30 -9.43
N ILE A 21 1.66 4.09 -8.96
CA ILE A 21 0.58 3.87 -8.00
C ILE A 21 0.84 4.64 -6.70
N LEU A 22 2.04 4.53 -6.12
CA LEU A 22 2.39 5.24 -4.90
C LEU A 22 2.43 6.76 -5.09
N THR A 23 2.90 7.24 -6.23
CA THR A 23 2.88 8.67 -6.54
C THR A 23 1.46 9.21 -6.55
N ILE A 24 0.52 8.49 -7.19
CA ILE A 24 -0.89 8.87 -7.17
C ILE A 24 -1.43 8.87 -5.73
N CYS A 25 -1.13 7.84 -4.93
CA CYS A 25 -1.54 7.79 -3.52
C CYS A 25 -1.00 8.99 -2.73
N TYR A 26 0.28 9.33 -2.86
CA TYR A 26 0.87 10.46 -2.15
C TYR A 26 0.31 11.81 -2.61
N LEU A 27 -0.01 11.97 -3.90
CA LEU A 27 -0.70 13.16 -4.39
C LEU A 27 -2.10 13.28 -3.78
N PHE A 28 -2.83 12.17 -3.63
CA PHE A 28 -4.09 12.17 -2.89
C PHE A 28 -3.90 12.59 -1.43
N PHE A 29 -2.83 12.16 -0.77
CA PHE A 29 -2.53 12.55 0.61
C PHE A 29 -2.28 14.06 0.73
N VAL A 30 -1.54 14.64 -0.23
CA VAL A 30 -1.37 16.10 -0.33
C VAL A 30 -2.74 16.79 -0.51
N GLY A 31 -3.59 16.25 -1.38
CA GLY A 31 -4.94 16.79 -1.61
C GLY A 31 -5.82 16.77 -0.35
N ILE A 32 -5.72 15.71 0.47
CA ILE A 32 -6.42 15.64 1.77
C ILE A 32 -5.95 16.75 2.70
N GLU A 33 -4.63 16.97 2.82
CA GLU A 33 -4.11 18.04 3.69
C GLU A 33 -4.50 19.42 3.19
N ILE A 34 -4.44 19.68 1.88
CA ILE A 34 -4.92 20.95 1.30
C ILE A 34 -6.40 21.17 1.62
N SER A 35 -7.24 20.13 1.45
CA SER A 35 -8.66 20.20 1.80
C SER A 35 -8.88 20.51 3.27
N ASN A 36 -8.08 19.94 4.17
CA ASN A 36 -8.14 20.20 5.60
C ASN A 36 -7.75 21.65 5.93
N VAL A 37 -6.70 22.19 5.29
CA VAL A 37 -6.28 23.58 5.45
C VAL A 37 -7.37 24.55 4.99
N VAL A 38 -8.04 24.26 3.87
CA VAL A 38 -9.14 25.08 3.35
C VAL A 38 -10.35 25.08 4.29
N LYS A 39 -10.69 23.93 4.90
CA LYS A 39 -11.86 23.78 5.76
C LYS A 39 -11.65 24.27 7.20
N HIS A 40 -10.47 24.05 7.75
CA HIS A 40 -10.19 24.27 9.18
C HIS A 40 -9.17 25.38 9.45
N GLY A 41 -8.70 26.06 8.40
CA GLY A 41 -7.68 27.10 8.49
C GLY A 41 -6.25 26.54 8.45
N GLN A 42 -5.29 27.47 8.44
CA GLN A 42 -3.86 27.11 8.31
C GLN A 42 -3.36 26.39 9.56
N SER A 43 -2.71 25.23 9.34
CA SER A 43 -2.05 24.46 10.39
C SER A 43 -0.62 24.17 9.97
N THR A 44 0.34 24.54 10.81
CA THR A 44 1.76 24.21 10.60
C THR A 44 1.97 22.71 10.39
N MET A 45 1.23 21.88 11.13
CA MET A 45 1.31 20.42 11.00
C MET A 45 0.83 19.91 9.63
N ALA A 46 -0.16 20.55 9.01
CA ALA A 46 -0.62 20.20 7.67
C ALA A 46 0.49 20.46 6.62
N TYR A 47 1.18 21.59 6.72
CA TYR A 47 2.32 21.89 5.83
C TYR A 47 3.49 20.92 6.00
N VAL A 48 3.82 20.54 7.24
CA VAL A 48 4.85 19.52 7.53
C VAL A 48 4.47 18.19 6.92
N ARG A 49 3.22 17.74 7.05
CA ARG A 49 2.75 16.51 6.43
C ARG A 49 2.76 16.57 4.90
N CYS A 50 2.34 17.69 4.29
CA CYS A 50 2.49 17.90 2.84
C CYS A 50 3.94 17.76 2.39
N GLY A 51 4.88 18.39 3.09
CA GLY A 51 6.32 18.28 2.82
C GLY A 51 6.80 16.83 2.90
N LEU A 52 6.34 16.07 3.89
CA LEU A 52 6.66 14.65 4.05
C LEU A 52 6.14 13.81 2.88
N TYR A 53 4.91 14.06 2.39
CA TYR A 53 4.37 13.32 1.24
C TYR A 53 5.10 13.63 -0.06
N VAL A 54 5.50 14.89 -0.27
CA VAL A 54 6.34 15.28 -1.41
C VAL A 54 7.71 14.62 -1.31
N ALA A 55 8.33 14.61 -0.12
CA ALA A 55 9.59 13.91 0.11
C ALA A 55 9.46 12.40 -0.15
N ALA A 56 8.32 11.78 0.20
CA ALA A 56 8.06 10.38 -0.07
C ALA A 56 7.98 10.07 -1.58
N ILE A 57 7.41 10.97 -2.39
CA ILE A 57 7.43 10.85 -3.87
C ILE A 57 8.87 10.85 -4.37
N LEU A 58 9.69 11.80 -3.93
CA LEU A 58 11.09 11.91 -4.34
C LEU A 58 11.89 10.68 -3.92
N LEU A 59 11.74 10.22 -2.67
CA LEU A 59 12.40 9.02 -2.15
C LEU A 59 11.99 7.77 -2.93
N THR A 60 10.69 7.62 -3.25
CA THR A 60 10.21 6.49 -4.08
C THR A 60 10.86 6.53 -5.45
N GLY A 61 11.01 7.71 -6.07
CA GLY A 61 11.73 7.90 -7.34
C GLY A 61 13.20 7.48 -7.25
N VAL A 62 13.89 7.86 -6.16
CA VAL A 62 15.28 7.44 -5.91
C VAL A 62 15.38 5.92 -5.72
N ILE A 63 14.47 5.31 -4.94
CA ILE A 63 14.42 3.86 -4.74
C ILE A 63 14.27 3.14 -6.09
N VAL A 64 13.35 3.59 -6.94
CA VAL A 64 13.14 2.98 -8.26
C VAL A 64 14.35 3.19 -9.17
N LYS A 65 15.02 4.35 -9.12
CA LYS A 65 16.23 4.60 -9.91
C LYS A 65 17.39 3.68 -9.50
N LEU A 66 17.58 3.44 -8.21
CA LEU A 66 18.73 2.70 -7.68
C LEU A 66 18.47 1.19 -7.55
N LEU A 67 17.24 0.80 -7.27
CA LEU A 67 16.87 -0.57 -6.91
C LEU A 67 15.78 -1.17 -7.82
N ALA A 68 15.57 -0.62 -9.03
CA ALA A 68 14.51 -1.04 -9.94
C ALA A 68 14.49 -2.55 -10.20
N GLU A 69 15.65 -3.17 -10.33
CA GLU A 69 15.81 -4.58 -10.73
C GLU A 69 15.89 -5.53 -9.53
N LYS A 70 15.81 -4.99 -8.30
CA LYS A 70 16.02 -5.76 -7.07
C LYS A 70 14.73 -5.86 -6.25
N LYS A 71 14.55 -7.01 -5.61
CA LYS A 71 13.50 -7.21 -4.60
C LYS A 71 13.59 -6.21 -3.45
N ALA A 72 14.80 -5.74 -3.13
CA ALA A 72 15.02 -4.72 -2.10
C ALA A 72 14.27 -3.41 -2.41
N GLY A 73 14.16 -3.02 -3.68
CA GLY A 73 13.37 -1.86 -4.10
C GLY A 73 11.88 -1.98 -3.74
N THR A 74 11.30 -3.16 -3.98
CA THR A 74 9.91 -3.45 -3.59
C THR A 74 9.70 -3.33 -2.08
N ILE A 75 10.60 -3.92 -1.29
CA ILE A 75 10.51 -3.88 0.18
C ILE A 75 10.66 -2.44 0.68
N ALA A 76 11.64 -1.69 0.15
CA ALA A 76 11.86 -0.30 0.53
C ALA A 76 10.63 0.59 0.24
N MET A 77 9.98 0.42 -0.94
CA MET A 77 8.74 1.13 -1.27
C MET A 77 7.59 0.75 -0.33
N ALA A 78 7.46 -0.52 0.04
CA ALA A 78 6.44 -0.99 0.97
C ALA A 78 6.62 -0.38 2.37
N VAL A 79 7.85 -0.39 2.89
CA VAL A 79 8.16 0.21 4.19
C VAL A 79 7.91 1.71 4.18
N LEU A 80 8.37 2.42 3.16
CA LEU A 80 8.13 3.86 3.01
C LEU A 80 6.63 4.16 3.00
N TYR A 81 5.85 3.39 2.22
CA TYR A 81 4.40 3.58 2.17
C TYR A 81 3.74 3.37 3.53
N ILE A 82 4.09 2.31 4.27
CA ILE A 82 3.52 2.03 5.59
C ILE A 82 3.79 3.18 6.56
N VAL A 83 5.01 3.73 6.57
CA VAL A 83 5.35 4.87 7.42
C VAL A 83 4.53 6.10 7.06
N VAL A 84 4.44 6.44 5.78
CA VAL A 84 3.67 7.60 5.30
C VAL A 84 2.17 7.40 5.55
N TYR A 85 1.66 6.19 5.34
CA TYR A 85 0.26 5.84 5.65
C TYR A 85 -0.05 5.99 7.14
N ALA A 86 0.84 5.56 8.03
CA ALA A 86 0.66 5.75 9.46
C ALA A 86 0.57 7.25 9.82
N VAL A 87 1.45 8.10 9.28
CA VAL A 87 1.38 9.56 9.47
C VAL A 87 0.06 10.13 8.97
N LEU A 88 -0.42 9.68 7.81
CA LEU A 88 -1.71 10.10 7.27
C LEU A 88 -2.87 9.73 8.21
N VAL A 89 -2.94 8.48 8.65
CA VAL A 89 -4.03 7.96 9.49
C VAL A 89 -4.07 8.63 10.85
N PHE A 90 -2.92 8.79 11.50
CA PHE A 90 -2.88 9.42 12.83
C PHE A 90 -3.02 10.93 12.78
N GLY A 91 -2.66 11.56 11.66
CA GLY A 91 -2.79 13.00 11.48
C GLY A 91 -4.17 13.49 11.02
N ASN A 92 -5.03 12.59 10.54
CA ASN A 92 -6.30 12.92 9.90
C ASN A 92 -7.48 12.09 10.45
N GLY A 93 -8.68 12.34 9.93
CA GLY A 93 -9.90 11.62 10.31
C GLY A 93 -9.93 10.15 9.85
N ALA A 94 -10.92 9.40 10.32
CA ALA A 94 -11.09 7.97 10.03
C ALA A 94 -11.18 7.64 8.53
N GLY A 95 -11.64 8.57 7.69
CA GLY A 95 -11.75 8.39 6.24
C GLY A 95 -10.42 8.05 5.55
N THR A 96 -9.29 8.41 6.16
CA THR A 96 -7.96 8.09 5.59
C THR A 96 -7.57 6.61 5.68
N LEU A 97 -8.30 5.83 6.48
CA LEU A 97 -8.07 4.38 6.61
C LEU A 97 -8.25 3.64 5.27
N VAL A 98 -9.14 4.13 4.39
CA VAL A 98 -9.36 3.50 3.06
C VAL A 98 -8.13 3.55 2.16
N MET A 99 -7.16 4.42 2.46
CA MET A 99 -5.95 4.57 1.66
C MET A 99 -4.99 3.38 1.75
N ALA A 100 -5.25 2.42 2.65
CA ALA A 100 -4.53 1.14 2.65
C ALA A 100 -4.84 0.29 1.39
N PHE A 101 -6.07 0.31 0.88
CA PHE A 101 -6.51 -0.57 -0.20
C PHE A 101 -5.73 -0.40 -1.52
N PRO A 102 -5.54 0.82 -2.07
CA PRO A 102 -4.81 0.98 -3.32
C PRO A 102 -3.40 0.43 -3.26
N ALA A 103 -2.72 0.58 -2.13
CA ALA A 103 -1.38 0.05 -1.97
C ALA A 103 -1.35 -1.47 -1.83
N ILE A 104 -2.26 -2.07 -1.06
CA ILE A 104 -2.37 -3.52 -0.93
C ILE A 104 -2.61 -4.15 -2.31
N ILE A 105 -3.54 -3.60 -3.09
CA ILE A 105 -3.82 -4.05 -4.46
C ILE A 105 -2.58 -3.86 -5.35
N GLY A 106 -1.91 -2.70 -5.27
CA GLY A 106 -0.68 -2.43 -6.03
C GLY A 106 0.43 -3.44 -5.74
N PHE A 107 0.61 -3.83 -4.47
CA PHE A 107 1.63 -4.82 -4.09
C PHE A 107 1.34 -6.24 -4.60
N MET A 108 0.12 -6.55 -5.05
CA MET A 108 -0.19 -7.84 -5.70
C MET A 108 0.61 -8.07 -6.99
N ILE A 109 1.02 -7.00 -7.69
CA ILE A 109 1.81 -7.05 -8.94
C ILE A 109 3.13 -7.84 -8.74
N PHE A 110 3.68 -7.83 -7.53
CA PHE A 110 4.94 -8.51 -7.23
C PHE A 110 4.80 -10.02 -7.03
N LEU A 111 3.59 -10.57 -7.02
CA LEU A 111 3.30 -11.97 -6.76
C LEU A 111 4.02 -12.51 -5.50
N ASN A 112 4.22 -11.64 -4.52
CA ASN A 112 4.94 -11.93 -3.29
C ASN A 112 3.97 -12.01 -2.11
N GLU A 113 3.40 -13.20 -1.89
CA GLU A 113 2.43 -13.45 -0.82
C GLU A 113 2.90 -12.95 0.56
N PRO A 114 4.15 -13.22 1.01
CA PRO A 114 4.61 -12.70 2.31
C PRO A 114 4.60 -11.17 2.41
N LEU A 115 4.95 -10.45 1.33
CA LEU A 115 4.95 -9.01 1.32
C LEU A 115 3.54 -8.43 1.51
N ILE A 116 2.56 -9.04 0.82
CA ILE A 116 1.15 -8.64 0.91
C ILE A 116 0.62 -8.91 2.32
N VAL A 117 0.86 -10.11 2.86
CA VAL A 117 0.39 -10.49 4.20
C VAL A 117 0.98 -9.58 5.27
N ILE A 118 2.30 -9.37 5.28
CA ILE A 118 2.96 -8.52 6.28
C ILE A 118 2.49 -7.08 6.17
N GLY A 119 2.48 -6.51 4.96
CA GLY A 119 2.02 -5.14 4.73
C GLY A 119 0.57 -4.93 5.15
N SER A 120 -0.29 -5.90 4.85
CA SER A 120 -1.70 -5.87 5.22
C SER A 120 -1.93 -6.00 6.72
N VAL A 121 -1.19 -6.90 7.40
CA VAL A 121 -1.26 -7.06 8.87
C VAL A 121 -0.84 -5.75 9.55
N ILE A 122 0.23 -5.11 9.11
CA ILE A 122 0.67 -3.84 9.68
C ILE A 122 -0.39 -2.74 9.45
N SER A 123 -0.95 -2.64 8.24
CA SER A 123 -2.01 -1.68 7.95
C SER A 123 -3.26 -1.93 8.79
N PHE A 124 -3.60 -3.19 9.01
CA PHE A 124 -4.69 -3.60 9.90
C PHE A 124 -4.45 -3.20 11.35
N LEU A 125 -3.24 -3.41 11.88
CA LEU A 125 -2.85 -2.99 13.23
C LEU A 125 -2.93 -1.46 13.39
N ILE A 126 -2.47 -0.69 12.40
CA ILE A 126 -2.60 0.77 12.38
C ILE A 126 -4.09 1.17 12.48
N SER A 127 -4.96 0.49 11.74
CA SER A 127 -6.39 0.73 11.75
C SER A 127 -7.03 0.42 13.11
N ILE A 128 -6.64 -0.68 13.76
CA ILE A 128 -7.10 -1.04 15.11
C ILE A 128 -6.70 0.04 16.12
N VAL A 129 -5.43 0.48 16.10
CA VAL A 129 -4.96 1.54 17.00
C VAL A 129 -5.76 2.82 16.79
N LYS A 130 -6.04 3.20 15.53
CA LYS A 130 -6.89 4.35 15.23
C LYS A 130 -8.30 4.20 15.80
N CYS A 131 -8.91 3.02 15.68
CA CYS A 131 -10.22 2.74 16.29
C CYS A 131 -10.22 2.92 17.81
N ILE A 132 -9.19 2.43 18.48
CA ILE A 132 -9.05 2.58 19.94
C ILE A 132 -8.99 4.07 20.32
N LEU A 133 -8.23 4.87 19.57
CA LEU A 133 -8.11 6.30 19.79
C LEU A 133 -9.45 7.04 19.57
N LEU A 134 -10.19 6.70 18.49
CA LEU A 134 -11.51 7.26 18.23
C LEU A 134 -12.53 6.90 19.32
N ASN A 135 -12.52 5.67 19.78
CA ASN A 135 -13.38 5.24 20.88
C ASN A 135 -13.09 6.01 22.17
N ARG A 136 -11.81 6.23 22.50
CA ARG A 136 -11.41 7.05 23.65
C ARG A 136 -11.83 8.52 23.52
N ALA A 137 -11.87 9.03 22.28
CA ALA A 137 -12.33 10.39 22.00
C ALA A 137 -13.86 10.55 22.01
N GLY A 138 -14.62 9.45 22.12
CA GLY A 138 -16.09 9.47 22.09
C GLY A 138 -16.71 9.73 20.71
N ASP A 139 -15.93 9.62 19.64
CA ASP A 139 -16.38 9.83 18.26
C ASP A 139 -17.01 8.54 17.71
N SER A 140 -18.28 8.31 18.04
CA SER A 140 -19.03 7.10 17.65
C SER A 140 -19.25 6.98 16.13
N LEU A 141 -19.42 8.09 15.41
CA LEU A 141 -19.63 8.08 13.96
C LEU A 141 -18.35 7.66 13.23
N SER A 142 -17.23 8.28 13.56
CA SER A 142 -15.92 7.92 13.01
C SER A 142 -15.50 6.50 13.41
N LEU A 143 -15.87 6.04 14.60
CA LEU A 143 -15.64 4.67 15.06
C LEU A 143 -16.43 3.66 14.23
N GLY A 144 -17.71 3.94 13.94
CA GLY A 144 -18.54 3.09 13.09
C GLY A 144 -17.95 2.95 11.68
N PHE A 145 -17.53 4.05 11.07
CA PHE A 145 -16.85 4.04 9.78
C PHE A 145 -15.53 3.24 9.83
N ALA A 146 -14.71 3.47 10.84
CA ALA A 146 -13.44 2.76 11.01
C ALA A 146 -13.64 1.24 11.15
N SER A 147 -14.69 0.79 11.84
CA SER A 147 -15.03 -0.62 11.98
C SER A 147 -15.37 -1.25 10.63
N VAL A 148 -16.15 -0.57 9.77
CA VAL A 148 -16.46 -1.04 8.40
C VAL A 148 -15.18 -1.14 7.57
N VAL A 149 -14.28 -0.17 7.66
CA VAL A 149 -12.99 -0.21 6.93
C VAL A 149 -12.11 -1.36 7.41
N ILE A 150 -12.11 -1.67 8.71
CA ILE A 150 -11.38 -2.82 9.24
C ILE A 150 -11.90 -4.14 8.66
N LEU A 151 -13.23 -4.33 8.63
CA LEU A 151 -13.84 -5.50 8.03
C LEU A 151 -13.51 -5.60 6.52
N GLY A 152 -13.64 -4.49 5.80
CA GLY A 152 -13.25 -4.39 4.39
C GLY A 152 -11.76 -4.71 4.15
N SER A 153 -10.89 -4.27 5.05
CA SER A 153 -9.46 -4.58 5.00
C SER A 153 -9.21 -6.08 5.14
N PHE A 154 -9.89 -6.74 6.07
CA PHE A 154 -9.78 -8.19 6.25
C PHE A 154 -10.18 -8.95 4.97
N VAL A 155 -11.31 -8.58 4.35
CA VAL A 155 -11.76 -9.17 3.08
C VAL A 155 -10.74 -8.89 1.98
N THR A 156 -10.23 -7.67 1.88
CA THR A 156 -9.22 -7.30 0.86
C THR A 156 -7.93 -8.10 1.01
N ILE A 157 -7.45 -8.32 2.23
CA ILE A 157 -6.29 -9.17 2.52
C ILE A 157 -6.53 -10.59 2.02
N TRP A 158 -7.67 -11.16 2.38
CA TRP A 158 -8.03 -12.51 1.98
C TRP A 158 -8.13 -12.67 0.46
N CYS A 159 -8.87 -11.78 -0.20
CA CYS A 159 -9.02 -11.76 -1.66
C CYS A 159 -7.68 -11.56 -2.38
N SER A 160 -6.84 -10.63 -1.89
CA SER A 160 -5.51 -10.38 -2.47
C SER A 160 -4.59 -11.59 -2.39
N ARG A 161 -4.61 -12.29 -1.26
CA ARG A 161 -3.85 -13.53 -1.07
C ARG A 161 -4.32 -14.63 -2.02
N MET A 162 -5.62 -14.84 -2.14
CA MET A 162 -6.20 -15.83 -3.06
C MET A 162 -5.87 -15.50 -4.52
N ALA A 163 -6.02 -14.23 -4.92
CA ALA A 163 -5.71 -13.79 -6.27
C ALA A 163 -4.25 -13.99 -6.64
N VAL A 164 -3.31 -13.69 -5.73
CA VAL A 164 -1.87 -13.94 -5.98
C VAL A 164 -1.58 -15.43 -6.15
N ARG A 165 -2.19 -16.29 -5.34
CA ARG A 165 -2.04 -17.75 -5.49
C ARG A 165 -2.53 -18.23 -6.84
N LEU A 166 -3.75 -17.83 -7.23
CA LEU A 166 -4.32 -18.19 -8.54
C LEU A 166 -3.44 -17.70 -9.70
N LEU A 167 -2.90 -16.47 -9.63
CA LEU A 167 -2.01 -15.95 -10.67
C LEU A 167 -0.70 -16.75 -10.76
N ILE A 168 -0.16 -17.20 -9.63
CA ILE A 168 1.03 -18.06 -9.61
C ILE A 168 0.72 -19.41 -10.24
N ASP A 169 -0.41 -20.03 -9.88
CA ASP A 169 -0.83 -21.32 -10.39
C ASP A 169 -1.05 -21.26 -11.92
N PHE A 170 -1.79 -20.30 -12.43
CA PHE A 170 -1.98 -20.08 -13.87
C PHE A 170 -0.66 -19.83 -14.62
N SER A 171 0.27 -19.08 -14.00
CA SER A 171 1.59 -18.86 -14.62
C SER A 171 2.41 -20.16 -14.72
N GLN A 172 2.28 -21.06 -13.75
CA GLN A 172 2.95 -22.35 -13.78
C GLN A 172 2.33 -23.31 -14.82
N GLU A 173 1.00 -23.35 -14.90
CA GLU A 173 0.27 -24.13 -15.90
C GLU A 173 0.65 -23.71 -17.33
N ASN A 174 0.60 -22.40 -17.60
CA ASN A 174 0.99 -21.87 -18.92
C ASN A 174 2.45 -22.19 -19.29
N GLN A 175 3.37 -22.15 -18.33
CA GLN A 175 4.77 -22.54 -18.58
C GLN A 175 4.92 -24.03 -18.89
N ALA A 176 4.17 -24.89 -18.21
CA ALA A 176 4.16 -26.32 -18.45
C ALA A 176 3.58 -26.66 -19.84
N GLU A 177 2.53 -25.96 -20.26
CA GLU A 177 1.95 -26.11 -21.61
C GLU A 177 2.91 -25.66 -22.71
N ILE A 178 3.60 -24.53 -22.53
CA ILE A 178 4.60 -24.05 -23.49
C ILE A 178 5.77 -25.06 -23.62
N GLN A 179 6.21 -25.65 -22.51
CA GLN A 179 7.26 -26.66 -22.54
C GLN A 179 6.81 -27.91 -23.31
N LYS A 180 5.59 -28.41 -23.06
CA LYS A 180 5.04 -29.57 -23.78
C LYS A 180 4.85 -29.30 -25.28
N ALA A 181 4.57 -28.08 -25.68
CA ALA A 181 4.40 -27.68 -27.08
C ALA A 181 5.74 -27.52 -27.81
N ALA A 182 6.85 -27.42 -27.10
CA ALA A 182 8.19 -27.25 -27.64
C ALA A 182 8.96 -28.59 -27.75
N GLU A 183 8.44 -29.67 -27.17
CA GLU A 183 8.91 -31.09 -27.31
C GLU A 183 8.24 -31.78 -28.51
#